data_2c534f8bdda9c7852d1833bf1a7b7fe5
#
_entry.id   2c534f8bdda9c7852d1833bf1a7b7fe5
#
_cell.length_a   1.000
_cell.length_b   1.000
_cell.length_c   1.000
_cell.angle_alpha   90.00
_cell.angle_beta   90.00
_cell.angle_gamma   90.00
#
_symmetry.space_group_name_H-M   'P 1'
#
loop_
_entity.id
_entity.type
_entity.pdbx_description
1 polymer ?
#
loop_
_entity_poly.entity_id
_entity_poly.type
_entity_poly.pdbx_seq_one_letter_code
_entity_poly.pdbx_strand_id
1 'polypeptide(L)'
;RLTLYRRKHLGYVFQMYNLIPNLTVRENIEVGKYLGKNTLDVDELMKTLGIYDQRKKIPAQLSGGQQQRTSIGRAIVKNPDILLCDEPTGALDYATSKEILKLIEDVNKKYGNTVIMVTHNDAIKNMADRVFTLKDGAVGKSYVNEHKIPAAELEW
;
A
#
# COMPACT_ATOMS: atom_id res chain seq x y z
N ARG A 1 -9.74 6.50 22.04
CA ARG A 1 -8.51 5.70 22.21
C ARG A 1 -8.12 4.97 20.92
N LEU A 2 -9.03 4.22 20.28
CA LEU A 2 -8.79 3.51 19.01
C LEU A 2 -8.54 4.47 17.84
N THR A 3 -9.22 5.60 17.77
CA THR A 3 -9.03 6.62 16.73
C THR A 3 -7.63 7.21 16.76
N LEU A 4 -7.09 7.52 17.95
CA LEU A 4 -5.74 8.02 18.13
C LEU A 4 -4.69 6.97 17.75
N TYR A 5 -4.93 5.71 18.10
CA TYR A 5 -4.07 4.60 17.70
C TYR A 5 -3.99 4.47 16.17
N ARG A 6 -5.13 4.45 15.50
CA ARG A 6 -5.21 4.36 14.03
C ARG A 6 -4.49 5.53 13.36
N ARG A 7 -4.70 6.76 13.84
CA ARG A 7 -4.02 7.95 13.32
C ARG A 7 -2.51 7.81 13.37
N LYS A 8 -1.99 7.33 14.47
CA LYS A 8 -0.55 7.30 14.74
C LYS A 8 0.16 6.11 14.10
N HIS A 9 -0.45 4.95 14.11
CA HIS A 9 0.23 3.68 13.84
C HIS A 9 -0.19 3.01 12.53
N LEU A 10 -1.36 3.33 11.98
CA LEU A 10 -1.88 2.62 10.83
C LEU A 10 -1.95 3.50 9.56
N GLY A 11 -1.37 3.00 8.47
CA GLY A 11 -1.67 3.45 7.11
C GLY A 11 -2.63 2.46 6.46
N TYR A 12 -3.58 2.94 5.67
CA TYR A 12 -4.58 2.09 5.03
C TYR A 12 -4.60 2.28 3.51
N VAL A 13 -4.43 1.19 2.77
CA VAL A 13 -4.50 1.15 1.30
C VAL A 13 -5.73 0.34 0.90
N PHE A 14 -6.66 0.97 0.18
CA PHE A 14 -7.92 0.36 -0.25
C PHE A 14 -7.83 -0.17 -1.68
N GLN A 15 -8.67 -1.15 -2.01
CA GLN A 15 -8.82 -1.66 -3.37
C GLN A 15 -9.25 -0.56 -4.36
N MET A 16 -10.18 0.30 -3.96
CA MET A 16 -10.75 1.38 -4.78
C MET A 16 -10.10 2.74 -4.57
N TYR A 17 -8.90 2.76 -4.02
CA TYR A 17 -8.01 3.91 -3.85
C TYR A 17 -8.51 5.00 -2.88
N ASN A 18 -9.79 5.34 -2.86
CA ASN A 18 -10.41 6.37 -2.00
C ASN A 18 -9.71 7.73 -2.06
N LEU A 19 -9.28 8.16 -3.24
CA LEU A 19 -8.68 9.47 -3.43
C LEU A 19 -9.75 10.57 -3.41
N ILE A 20 -9.35 11.75 -2.95
CA ILE A 20 -10.21 12.94 -2.97
C ILE A 20 -10.20 13.49 -4.41
N PRO A 21 -11.33 13.48 -5.12
CA PRO A 21 -11.34 13.70 -6.58
C PRO A 21 -10.96 15.11 -7.02
N ASN A 22 -11.11 16.10 -6.17
CA ASN A 22 -10.79 17.50 -6.48
C ASN A 22 -9.37 17.91 -6.09
N LEU A 23 -8.61 17.00 -5.47
CA LEU A 23 -7.23 17.24 -5.07
C LEU A 23 -6.25 16.60 -6.06
N THR A 24 -5.10 17.23 -6.24
CA THR A 24 -3.98 16.69 -7.01
C THR A 24 -3.36 15.49 -6.31
N VAL A 25 -2.48 14.77 -7.01
CA VAL A 25 -1.66 13.70 -6.42
C VAL A 25 -0.93 14.21 -5.17
N ARG A 26 -0.23 15.33 -5.28
CA ARG A 26 0.47 15.95 -4.15
C ARG A 26 -0.46 16.23 -2.98
N GLU A 27 -1.57 16.88 -3.23
CA GLU A 27 -2.53 17.25 -2.20
C GLU A 27 -3.17 16.04 -1.53
N ASN A 28 -3.49 14.99 -2.30
CA ASN A 28 -3.97 13.72 -1.75
C ASN A 28 -2.97 13.09 -0.77
N ILE A 29 -1.69 13.10 -1.12
CA ILE A 29 -0.64 12.59 -0.24
C ILE A 29 -0.48 13.49 0.99
N GLU A 30 -0.46 14.81 0.81
CA GLU A 30 -0.31 15.79 1.89
C GLU A 30 -1.41 15.69 2.94
N VAL A 31 -2.63 15.30 2.56
CA VAL A 31 -3.71 15.02 3.53
C VAL A 31 -3.27 14.00 4.59
N GLY A 32 -2.49 13.00 4.22
CA GLY A 32 -1.95 12.01 5.15
C GLY A 32 -0.97 12.59 6.18
N LYS A 33 -0.29 13.70 5.86
CA LYS A 33 0.68 14.34 6.77
C LYS A 33 0.02 14.86 8.06
N TYR A 34 -1.20 15.37 7.97
CA TYR A 34 -1.91 15.93 9.13
C TYR A 34 -2.17 14.91 10.23
N LEU A 35 -2.04 13.61 9.91
CA LEU A 35 -2.29 12.51 10.84
C LEU A 35 -1.01 12.00 11.52
N GLY A 36 0.15 12.48 11.10
CA GLY A 36 1.45 11.98 11.57
C GLY A 36 2.28 13.05 12.29
N LYS A 37 3.21 12.60 13.14
CA LYS A 37 4.18 13.48 13.82
C LYS A 37 5.54 13.50 13.11
N ASN A 38 6.03 12.36 12.66
CA ASN A 38 7.31 12.19 11.97
C ASN A 38 7.07 11.86 10.50
N THR A 39 6.49 12.80 9.77
CA THR A 39 6.08 12.59 8.39
C THR A 39 7.26 12.53 7.43
N LEU A 40 7.09 11.76 6.35
CA LEU A 40 8.08 11.65 5.28
C LEU A 40 8.04 12.90 4.38
N ASP A 41 9.16 13.16 3.70
CA ASP A 41 9.21 14.21 2.67
C ASP A 41 8.34 13.80 1.47
N VAL A 42 7.43 14.69 1.07
CA VAL A 42 6.45 14.40 0.01
C VAL A 42 7.10 14.26 -1.36
N ASP A 43 8.07 15.12 -1.68
CA ASP A 43 8.74 15.07 -2.98
C ASP A 43 9.56 13.79 -3.14
N GLU A 44 10.34 13.42 -2.15
CA GLU A 44 11.09 12.17 -2.16
C GLU A 44 10.18 10.95 -2.21
N LEU A 45 9.09 11.00 -1.45
CA LEU A 45 8.10 9.92 -1.46
C LEU A 45 7.48 9.75 -2.84
N MET A 46 7.05 10.83 -3.50
CA MET A 46 6.51 10.76 -4.86
C MET A 46 7.51 10.20 -5.87
N LYS A 47 8.78 10.53 -5.73
CA LYS A 47 9.86 9.96 -6.57
C LYS A 47 10.02 8.46 -6.31
N THR A 48 10.05 8.05 -5.07
CA THR A 48 10.10 6.63 -4.69
C THR A 48 8.91 5.83 -5.24
N LEU A 49 7.73 6.43 -5.24
CA LEU A 49 6.50 5.81 -5.75
C LEU A 49 6.37 5.88 -7.28
N GLY A 50 7.26 6.60 -7.96
CA GLY A 50 7.23 6.75 -9.41
C GLY A 50 6.07 7.60 -9.95
N ILE A 51 5.55 8.55 -9.15
CA ILE A 51 4.42 9.42 -9.51
C ILE A 51 4.76 10.92 -9.43
N TYR A 52 6.02 11.27 -9.29
CA TYR A 52 6.42 12.67 -9.18
C TYR A 52 5.99 13.52 -10.38
N ASP A 53 6.05 12.95 -11.59
CA ASP A 53 5.67 13.67 -12.82
C ASP A 53 4.16 13.94 -12.90
N GLN A 54 3.34 13.14 -12.20
CA GLN A 54 1.89 13.29 -12.12
C GLN A 54 1.43 14.14 -10.93
N ARG A 55 2.31 14.76 -10.18
CA ARG A 55 2.00 15.44 -8.90
C ARG A 55 0.94 16.54 -8.99
N LYS A 56 0.74 17.14 -10.16
CA LYS A 56 -0.24 18.20 -10.43
C LYS A 56 -1.56 17.69 -11.00
N LYS A 57 -1.65 16.39 -11.32
CA LYS A 57 -2.85 15.78 -11.88
C LYS A 57 -3.85 15.43 -10.79
N ILE A 58 -5.14 15.49 -11.13
CA ILE A 58 -6.24 15.00 -10.29
C ILE A 58 -6.53 13.52 -10.59
N PRO A 59 -7.23 12.77 -9.70
CA PRO A 59 -7.48 11.35 -9.89
C PRO A 59 -8.08 10.96 -11.25
N ALA A 60 -9.00 11.75 -11.81
CA ALA A 60 -9.60 11.49 -13.11
C ALA A 60 -8.59 11.46 -14.28
N GLN A 61 -7.41 12.03 -14.11
CA GLN A 61 -6.34 12.08 -15.12
C GLN A 61 -5.30 10.96 -14.94
N LEU A 62 -5.50 10.06 -13.98
CA LEU A 62 -4.56 9.01 -13.62
C LEU A 62 -5.04 7.63 -14.07
N SER A 63 -4.10 6.76 -14.42
CA SER A 63 -4.37 5.33 -14.55
C SER A 63 -4.70 4.71 -13.17
N GLY A 64 -5.27 3.49 -13.17
CA GLY A 64 -5.54 2.76 -11.93
C GLY A 64 -4.27 2.54 -11.09
N GLY A 65 -3.16 2.18 -11.74
CA GLY A 65 -1.87 2.01 -11.07
C GLY A 65 -1.34 3.30 -10.47
N GLN A 66 -1.47 4.42 -11.16
CA GLN A 66 -1.08 5.75 -10.66
C GLN A 66 -1.96 6.18 -9.47
N GLN A 67 -3.26 5.91 -9.53
CA GLN A 67 -4.17 6.15 -8.40
C GLN A 67 -3.77 5.31 -7.18
N GLN A 68 -3.44 4.03 -7.38
CA GLN A 68 -3.00 3.17 -6.28
C GLN A 68 -1.66 3.61 -5.70
N ARG A 69 -0.71 4.04 -6.51
CA ARG A 69 0.57 4.62 -6.04
C ARG A 69 0.33 5.87 -5.19
N THR A 70 -0.61 6.71 -5.58
CA THR A 70 -1.02 7.90 -4.81
C THR A 70 -1.66 7.51 -3.48
N SER A 71 -2.54 6.51 -3.48
CA SER A 71 -3.15 5.96 -2.27
C SER A 71 -2.10 5.40 -1.28
N ILE A 72 -1.13 4.65 -1.80
CA ILE A 72 0.01 4.16 -1.01
C ILE A 72 0.78 5.34 -0.40
N GLY A 73 1.06 6.36 -1.19
CA GLY A 73 1.75 7.56 -0.73
C GLY A 73 1.03 8.28 0.41
N ARG A 74 -0.26 8.45 0.30
CA ARG A 74 -1.10 9.03 1.36
C ARG A 74 -1.06 8.20 2.64
N ALA A 75 -1.06 6.87 2.52
CA ALA A 75 -1.01 5.98 3.67
C ALA A 75 0.36 6.00 4.37
N ILE A 76 1.45 6.12 3.60
CA ILE A 76 2.82 6.02 4.10
C ILE A 76 3.39 7.35 4.59
N VAL A 77 2.94 8.48 4.06
CA VAL A 77 3.53 9.80 4.34
C VAL A 77 3.56 10.13 5.82
N LYS A 78 2.63 9.62 6.60
CA LYS A 78 2.62 9.77 8.06
C LYS A 78 3.61 8.87 8.80
N ASN A 79 4.36 8.06 8.06
CA ASN A 79 5.34 7.10 8.59
C ASN A 79 4.73 6.12 9.59
N PRO A 80 3.72 5.32 9.19
CA PRO A 80 3.02 4.41 10.09
C PRO A 80 3.86 3.19 10.44
N ASP A 81 3.60 2.59 11.61
CA ASP A 81 4.23 1.32 12.00
C ASP A 81 3.68 0.15 11.19
N ILE A 82 2.40 0.22 10.83
CA ILE A 82 1.68 -0.84 10.11
C ILE A 82 1.02 -0.25 8.88
N LEU A 83 1.24 -0.88 7.73
CA LEU A 83 0.53 -0.60 6.48
C LEU A 83 -0.47 -1.74 6.22
N LEU A 84 -1.75 -1.42 6.28
CA LEU A 84 -2.83 -2.34 5.96
C LEU A 84 -3.20 -2.19 4.48
N CYS A 85 -3.07 -3.27 3.72
CA CYS A 85 -3.42 -3.32 2.31
C CYS A 85 -4.61 -4.27 2.11
N ASP A 86 -5.76 -3.72 1.77
CA ASP A 86 -6.99 -4.47 1.53
C ASP A 86 -7.20 -4.64 0.02
N GLU A 87 -6.90 -5.84 -0.49
CA GLU A 87 -6.96 -6.17 -1.92
C GLU A 87 -6.27 -5.12 -2.80
N PRO A 88 -4.99 -4.78 -2.57
CA PRO A 88 -4.36 -3.62 -3.22
C PRO A 88 -4.22 -3.73 -4.72
N THR A 89 -4.40 -4.92 -5.29
CA THR A 89 -4.31 -5.20 -6.73
C THR A 89 -5.64 -5.63 -7.35
N GLY A 90 -6.72 -5.67 -6.57
CA GLY A 90 -7.99 -6.27 -7.00
C GLY A 90 -8.67 -5.58 -8.17
N ALA A 91 -8.39 -4.30 -8.44
CA ALA A 91 -8.94 -3.52 -9.54
C ALA A 91 -7.94 -3.27 -10.69
N LEU A 92 -6.79 -3.96 -10.68
CA LEU A 92 -5.68 -3.74 -11.62
C LEU A 92 -5.48 -4.95 -12.53
N ASP A 93 -4.95 -4.69 -13.73
CA ASP A 93 -4.48 -5.75 -14.64
C ASP A 93 -3.23 -6.46 -14.06
N TYR A 94 -2.86 -7.58 -14.67
CA TYR A 94 -1.76 -8.42 -14.20
C TYR A 94 -0.42 -7.67 -14.12
N ALA A 95 -0.02 -6.97 -15.17
CA ALA A 95 1.26 -6.28 -15.21
C ALA A 95 1.34 -5.18 -14.15
N THR A 96 0.30 -4.34 -14.06
CA THR A 96 0.20 -3.28 -13.07
C THR A 96 0.14 -3.84 -11.64
N SER A 97 -0.55 -4.96 -11.44
CA SER A 97 -0.59 -5.65 -10.14
C SER A 97 0.80 -6.06 -9.66
N LYS A 98 1.62 -6.62 -10.54
CA LYS A 98 3.02 -6.98 -10.21
C LYS A 98 3.84 -5.75 -9.82
N GLU A 99 3.68 -4.65 -10.53
CA GLU A 99 4.37 -3.39 -10.21
C GLU A 99 3.95 -2.85 -8.84
N ILE A 100 2.67 -2.89 -8.51
CA ILE A 100 2.16 -2.44 -7.19
C ILE A 100 2.66 -3.35 -6.06
N LEU A 101 2.67 -4.67 -6.25
CA LEU A 101 3.20 -5.60 -5.25
C LEU A 101 4.70 -5.37 -5.03
N LYS A 102 5.46 -5.16 -6.09
CA LYS A 102 6.88 -4.81 -5.99
C LYS A 102 7.06 -3.49 -5.24
N LEU A 103 6.24 -2.49 -5.52
CA LEU A 103 6.29 -1.21 -4.82
C LEU A 103 6.02 -1.36 -3.32
N ILE A 104 5.02 -2.15 -2.93
CA ILE A 104 4.73 -2.44 -1.52
C ILE A 104 5.93 -3.15 -0.86
N GLU A 105 6.57 -4.09 -1.54
CA GLU A 105 7.77 -4.76 -1.06
C GLU A 105 8.93 -3.76 -0.86
N ASP A 106 9.16 -2.87 -1.83
CA ASP A 106 10.21 -1.84 -1.77
C ASP A 106 9.96 -0.85 -0.63
N VAL A 107 8.71 -0.44 -0.43
CA VAL A 107 8.28 0.42 0.67
C VAL A 107 8.52 -0.25 2.03
N ASN A 108 8.16 -1.52 2.17
CA ASN A 108 8.43 -2.30 3.37
C ASN A 108 9.93 -2.34 3.71
N LYS A 109 10.77 -2.57 2.71
CA LYS A 109 12.23 -2.60 2.89
C LYS A 109 12.81 -1.23 3.23
N LYS A 110 12.32 -0.18 2.56
CA LYS A 110 12.86 1.18 2.72
C LYS A 110 12.48 1.82 4.06
N TYR A 111 11.21 1.69 4.47
CA TYR A 111 10.68 2.38 5.64
C TYR A 111 10.55 1.49 6.88
N GLY A 112 10.73 0.18 6.74
CA GLY A 112 10.75 -0.76 7.86
C GLY A 112 9.40 -0.98 8.54
N ASN A 113 8.28 -0.58 7.91
CA ASN A 113 6.95 -0.81 8.44
C ASN A 113 6.54 -2.28 8.31
N THR A 114 5.59 -2.71 9.14
CA THR A 114 4.96 -4.02 8.98
C THR A 114 3.82 -3.90 7.96
N VAL A 115 3.84 -4.72 6.92
CA VAL A 115 2.76 -4.77 5.93
C VAL A 115 1.84 -5.94 6.27
N ILE A 116 0.55 -5.65 6.41
CA ILE A 116 -0.50 -6.66 6.53
C ILE A 116 -1.35 -6.55 5.26
N MET A 117 -1.41 -7.62 4.49
CA MET A 117 -2.14 -7.66 3.23
C MET A 117 -3.28 -8.67 3.29
N VAL A 118 -4.48 -8.23 2.95
CA VAL A 118 -5.64 -9.10 2.73
C VAL A 118 -5.81 -9.31 1.24
N THR A 119 -5.85 -10.55 0.79
CA THR A 119 -6.00 -10.87 -0.63
C THR A 119 -6.69 -12.21 -0.83
N HIS A 120 -7.43 -12.33 -1.93
CA HIS A 120 -7.97 -13.60 -2.43
C HIS A 120 -7.04 -14.26 -3.47
N ASN A 121 -5.95 -13.60 -3.87
CA ASN A 121 -5.00 -14.17 -4.80
C ASN A 121 -3.96 -15.02 -4.06
N ASP A 122 -4.06 -16.33 -4.26
CA ASP A 122 -3.19 -17.31 -3.60
C ASP A 122 -1.70 -17.17 -3.94
N ALA A 123 -1.36 -16.64 -5.10
CA ALA A 123 0.04 -16.47 -5.50
C ALA A 123 0.75 -15.43 -4.62
N ILE A 124 0.05 -14.41 -4.15
CA ILE A 124 0.61 -13.32 -3.35
C ILE A 124 1.17 -13.82 -2.00
N LYS A 125 0.61 -14.90 -1.45
CA LYS A 125 1.12 -15.49 -0.19
C LYS A 125 2.59 -15.87 -0.26
N ASN A 126 3.11 -16.17 -1.45
CA ASN A 126 4.49 -16.60 -1.64
C ASN A 126 5.51 -15.48 -1.43
N MET A 127 5.12 -14.21 -1.47
CA MET A 127 5.99 -13.08 -1.17
C MET A 127 5.99 -12.67 0.31
N ALA A 128 5.06 -13.17 1.10
CA ALA A 128 4.89 -12.81 2.50
C ALA A 128 5.88 -13.55 3.41
N ASP A 129 6.29 -12.90 4.50
CA ASP A 129 7.10 -13.55 5.54
C ASP A 129 6.28 -14.58 6.33
N ARG A 130 5.02 -14.24 6.63
CA ARG A 130 4.08 -15.09 7.36
C ARG A 130 2.70 -15.05 6.69
N VAL A 131 2.04 -16.19 6.67
CA VAL A 131 0.71 -16.35 6.08
C VAL A 131 -0.28 -16.81 7.13
N PHE A 132 -1.46 -16.16 7.14
CA PHE A 132 -2.61 -16.57 7.94
C PHE A 132 -3.77 -16.87 6.99
N THR A 133 -4.40 -18.02 7.16
CA THR A 133 -5.65 -18.34 6.46
C THR A 133 -6.82 -18.11 7.39
N LEU A 134 -7.78 -17.31 6.95
CA LEU A 134 -9.01 -17.06 7.69
C LEU A 134 -10.13 -17.94 7.15
N LYS A 135 -10.85 -18.59 8.02
CA LYS A 135 -12.05 -19.38 7.70
C LYS A 135 -13.09 -19.20 8.80
N ASP A 136 -14.31 -18.86 8.41
CA ASP A 136 -15.46 -18.71 9.31
C ASP A 136 -15.19 -17.78 10.51
N GLY A 137 -14.46 -16.68 10.26
CA GLY A 137 -14.10 -15.69 11.28
C GLY A 137 -12.98 -16.10 12.23
N ALA A 138 -12.31 -17.22 11.98
CA ALA A 138 -11.22 -17.74 12.79
C ALA A 138 -9.94 -17.94 11.96
N VAL A 139 -8.79 -17.91 12.62
CA VAL A 139 -7.52 -18.28 12.00
C VAL A 139 -7.47 -19.80 11.81
N GLY A 140 -7.47 -20.25 10.55
CA GLY A 140 -7.37 -21.67 10.21
C GLY A 140 -5.94 -22.18 10.25
N LYS A 141 -5.06 -21.60 9.44
CA LYS A 141 -3.64 -21.97 9.35
C LYS A 141 -2.76 -20.74 9.55
N SER A 142 -1.60 -20.96 10.14
CA SER A 142 -0.54 -19.96 10.25
C SER A 142 0.80 -20.62 10.03
N TYR A 143 1.63 -20.06 9.12
CA TYR A 143 2.97 -20.55 8.87
C TYR A 143 3.91 -19.44 8.45
N VAL A 144 5.20 -19.65 8.64
CA VAL A 144 6.28 -18.79 8.15
C VAL A 144 6.78 -19.33 6.82
N ASN A 145 6.93 -18.45 5.81
CA ASN A 145 7.56 -18.80 4.55
C ASN A 145 9.08 -18.89 4.73
N GLU A 146 9.63 -20.08 4.60
CA GLU A 146 11.08 -20.30 4.64
C GLU A 146 11.75 -19.90 3.32
N HIS A 147 11.02 -19.95 2.20
CA HIS A 147 11.49 -19.65 0.84
C HIS A 147 10.57 -18.60 0.19
N LYS A 148 10.71 -17.37 0.62
CA LYS A 148 9.96 -16.23 0.11
C LYS A 148 10.36 -15.90 -1.31
N ILE A 149 9.37 -15.65 -2.19
CA ILE A 149 9.57 -15.26 -3.58
C ILE A 149 9.45 -13.73 -3.70
N PRO A 150 10.39 -13.04 -4.38
CA PRO A 150 10.26 -11.61 -4.66
C PRO A 150 8.98 -11.31 -5.46
N ALA A 151 8.37 -10.17 -5.21
CA ALA A 151 7.13 -9.76 -5.89
C ALA A 151 7.25 -9.81 -7.43
N ALA A 152 8.40 -9.42 -7.97
CA ALA A 152 8.66 -9.43 -9.42
C ALA A 152 8.64 -10.84 -10.05
N GLU A 153 8.84 -11.89 -9.26
CA GLU A 153 8.89 -13.28 -9.71
C GLU A 153 7.58 -14.04 -9.47
N LEU A 154 6.57 -13.40 -8.88
CA LEU A 154 5.25 -14.00 -8.69
C LEU A 154 4.57 -14.26 -10.04
N GLU A 155 3.88 -15.39 -10.14
CA GLU A 155 3.08 -15.78 -11.30
C GLU A 155 1.72 -16.31 -10.85
N TRP A 156 0.64 -15.91 -11.54
CA TRP A 156 -0.73 -16.40 -11.32
C TRP A 156 -1.59 -16.30 -12.58
#